data_2efb4b1742f6b563241f64276b099391
#
_entry.id   2efb4b1742f6b563241f64276b099391
#
_cell.length_a   1.000
_cell.length_b   1.000
_cell.length_c   1.000
_cell.angle_alpha   90.00
_cell.angle_beta   90.00
_cell.angle_gamma   90.00
#
_symmetry.space_group_name_H-M   'P 1'
#
loop_
_entity.id
_entity.type
_entity.pdbx_description
1 polymer ?
#
loop_
_entity_poly.entity_id
_entity_poly.type
_entity_poly.pdbx_seq_one_letter_code
_entity_poly.pdbx_strand_id
1 'polypeptide(L)'
;MTHFYDWKPEYTNPFVAIISVSIGFATYWFMALSDKIKALFFEKYQSDTAWVAYVFYQKMMGVLFMGLIPGIILLSVSDYTLAGLGIRLGNYKESLIYIAIVGVFVFIVNYFVSKNPFNLSMYPQMRIKEWSKKRILINSLGWAAYLFMYEFMYCGLLLVVCYNSFGFWPAVAINLSFYSATHIAKGLGETIGTFPYGLLLCFVTISTGSLAFAFISHLILALTNDYFSVHHNPEMKYV
;
A
#
# COMPACT_ATOMS: atom_id res chain seq x y z
N MET A 1 19.91 36.27 19.91
CA MET A 1 19.42 35.69 18.64
C MET A 1 18.86 34.31 18.97
N THR A 2 17.57 34.12 18.81
CA THR A 2 16.95 32.80 18.93
C THR A 2 17.53 31.92 17.81
N HIS A 3 18.20 30.84 18.17
CA HIS A 3 18.77 29.91 17.21
C HIS A 3 17.61 29.22 16.48
N PHE A 4 17.24 29.74 15.33
CA PHE A 4 16.08 29.32 14.53
C PHE A 4 16.18 27.86 14.06
N TYR A 5 17.38 27.29 14.11
CA TYR A 5 17.69 25.95 13.62
C TYR A 5 18.01 24.95 14.75
N ASP A 6 17.75 25.30 16.02
CA ASP A 6 18.05 24.39 17.12
C ASP A 6 17.16 23.14 17.04
N TRP A 7 17.79 21.99 16.98
CA TRP A 7 17.10 20.72 17.01
C TRP A 7 16.49 20.47 18.40
N LYS A 8 15.22 20.15 18.42
CA LYS A 8 14.54 19.76 19.66
C LYS A 8 14.20 18.27 19.63
N PRO A 9 14.32 17.54 20.77
CA PRO A 9 14.04 16.11 20.83
C PRO A 9 12.68 15.71 20.27
N GLU A 10 11.64 16.55 20.49
CA GLU A 10 10.29 16.31 19.98
C GLU A 10 10.17 16.27 18.44
N TYR A 11 11.17 16.80 17.72
CA TYR A 11 11.19 16.77 16.26
C TYR A 11 11.70 15.45 15.69
N THR A 12 12.41 14.64 16.52
CA THR A 12 13.07 13.42 16.04
C THR A 12 12.10 12.42 15.43
N ASN A 13 11.05 12.06 16.15
CA ASN A 13 10.11 11.03 15.67
C ASN A 13 9.38 11.43 14.39
N PRO A 14 8.71 12.60 14.30
CA PRO A 14 8.01 12.99 13.08
C PRO A 14 8.98 13.23 11.91
N PHE A 15 10.18 13.77 12.16
CA PHE A 15 11.19 13.94 11.12
C PHE A 15 11.64 12.59 10.56
N VAL A 16 12.00 11.63 11.43
CA VAL A 16 12.42 10.29 11.00
C VAL A 16 11.29 9.57 10.27
N ALA A 17 10.05 9.64 10.76
CA ALA A 17 8.91 9.03 10.08
C ALA A 17 8.70 9.61 8.68
N ILE A 18 8.64 10.92 8.53
CA ILE A 18 8.38 11.59 7.25
C ILE A 18 9.53 11.32 6.26
N ILE A 19 10.78 11.46 6.70
CA ILE A 19 11.94 11.30 5.82
C ILE A 19 12.13 9.83 5.42
N SER A 20 11.99 8.88 6.35
CA SER A 20 12.14 7.46 6.02
C SER A 20 11.05 6.95 5.07
N VAL A 21 9.81 7.42 5.22
CA VAL A 21 8.71 7.14 4.29
C VAL A 21 9.01 7.74 2.91
N SER A 22 9.47 8.99 2.85
CA SER A 22 9.81 9.67 1.60
C SER A 22 10.93 8.95 0.83
N ILE A 23 12.03 8.65 1.52
CA ILE A 23 13.19 7.96 0.92
C ILE A 23 12.80 6.52 0.57
N GLY A 24 12.06 5.83 1.45
CA GLY A 24 11.61 4.47 1.23
C GLY A 24 10.74 4.36 -0.03
N PHE A 25 9.75 5.24 -0.19
CA PHE A 25 8.92 5.28 -1.38
C PHE A 25 9.72 5.64 -2.65
N ALA A 26 10.60 6.65 -2.59
CA ALA A 26 11.42 7.01 -3.73
C ALA A 26 12.33 5.86 -4.16
N THR A 27 12.98 5.19 -3.20
CA THR A 27 13.83 4.03 -3.48
C THR A 27 13.02 2.88 -4.09
N TYR A 28 11.86 2.56 -3.50
CA TYR A 28 10.93 1.59 -4.07
C TYR A 28 10.59 1.92 -5.51
N TRP A 29 10.21 3.17 -5.80
CA TRP A 29 9.81 3.62 -7.13
C TRP A 29 10.89 3.35 -8.17
N PHE A 30 12.11 3.80 -7.92
CA PHE A 30 13.20 3.63 -8.88
C PHE A 30 13.70 2.18 -9.00
N MET A 31 13.62 1.39 -7.92
CA MET A 31 14.03 -0.01 -7.97
C MET A 31 12.96 -0.91 -8.59
N ALA A 32 11.70 -0.76 -8.19
CA ALA A 32 10.61 -1.64 -8.59
C ALA A 32 10.11 -1.36 -10.02
N LEU A 33 10.16 -0.10 -10.48
CA LEU A 33 9.61 0.32 -11.78
C LEU A 33 10.69 0.57 -12.83
N SER A 34 11.93 0.15 -12.59
CA SER A 34 13.03 0.29 -13.54
C SER A 34 12.85 -0.58 -14.77
N ASP A 35 12.81 0.03 -15.97
CA ASP A 35 12.75 -0.71 -17.23
C ASP A 35 14.00 -1.59 -17.45
N LYS A 36 15.17 -1.18 -16.95
CA LYS A 36 16.39 -1.98 -17.01
C LYS A 36 16.24 -3.26 -16.20
N ILE A 37 15.70 -3.17 -14.97
CA ILE A 37 15.46 -4.34 -14.14
C ILE A 37 14.39 -5.23 -14.75
N LYS A 38 13.31 -4.65 -15.28
CA LYS A 38 12.28 -5.39 -16.01
C LYS A 38 12.89 -6.20 -17.16
N ALA A 39 13.72 -5.57 -17.98
CA ALA A 39 14.39 -6.22 -19.10
C ALA A 39 15.17 -7.46 -18.66
N LEU A 40 15.92 -7.43 -17.55
CA LEU A 40 16.67 -8.59 -17.03
C LEU A 40 15.76 -9.79 -16.72
N PHE A 41 14.53 -9.57 -16.24
CA PHE A 41 13.59 -10.68 -16.04
C PHE A 41 13.12 -11.29 -17.36
N PHE A 42 12.87 -10.45 -18.38
CA PHE A 42 12.39 -10.90 -19.68
C PHE A 42 13.49 -11.49 -20.57
N GLU A 43 14.75 -11.17 -20.32
CA GLU A 43 15.91 -11.85 -20.92
C GLU A 43 16.14 -13.24 -20.30
N LYS A 44 15.89 -13.36 -18.97
CA LYS A 44 16.19 -14.59 -18.23
C LYS A 44 15.08 -15.63 -18.30
N TYR A 45 13.82 -15.21 -18.37
CA TYR A 45 12.65 -16.08 -18.26
C TYR A 45 11.72 -15.95 -19.46
N GLN A 46 10.96 -17.02 -19.76
CA GLN A 46 9.86 -16.95 -20.73
C GLN A 46 8.75 -16.02 -20.24
N SER A 47 7.98 -15.44 -21.18
CA SER A 47 7.01 -14.36 -20.96
C SER A 47 6.18 -14.47 -19.67
N ASP A 48 5.42 -15.57 -19.49
CA ASP A 48 4.57 -15.72 -18.30
C ASP A 48 5.38 -15.82 -17.01
N THR A 49 6.49 -16.57 -17.02
CA THR A 49 7.36 -16.70 -15.86
C THR A 49 8.06 -15.38 -15.54
N ALA A 50 8.46 -14.62 -16.59
CA ALA A 50 9.04 -13.29 -16.44
C ALA A 50 8.07 -12.33 -15.74
N TRP A 51 6.79 -12.31 -16.16
CA TRP A 51 5.77 -11.49 -15.52
C TRP A 51 5.55 -11.85 -14.06
N VAL A 52 5.42 -13.14 -13.74
CA VAL A 52 5.24 -13.60 -12.35
C VAL A 52 6.43 -13.17 -11.48
N ALA A 53 7.66 -13.44 -11.98
CA ALA A 53 8.88 -13.13 -11.23
C ALA A 53 9.08 -11.62 -11.05
N TYR A 54 8.85 -10.83 -12.10
CA TYR A 54 9.00 -9.38 -12.05
C TYR A 54 7.98 -8.70 -11.12
N VAL A 55 6.69 -9.05 -11.22
CA VAL A 55 5.66 -8.48 -10.33
C VAL A 55 5.87 -8.91 -8.88
N PHE A 56 6.30 -10.16 -8.64
CA PHE A 56 6.67 -10.60 -7.31
C PHE A 56 7.88 -9.81 -6.76
N TYR A 57 8.91 -9.59 -7.59
CA TYR A 57 10.04 -8.73 -7.24
C TYR A 57 9.56 -7.32 -6.86
N GLN A 58 8.71 -6.68 -7.66
CA GLN A 58 8.16 -5.34 -7.35
C GLN A 58 7.51 -5.31 -5.96
N LYS A 59 6.68 -6.33 -5.66
CA LYS A 59 6.01 -6.41 -4.35
C LYS A 59 7.00 -6.60 -3.21
N MET A 60 8.05 -7.42 -3.40
CA MET A 60 9.09 -7.61 -2.37
C MET A 60 9.95 -6.36 -2.17
N MET A 61 10.22 -5.58 -3.21
CA MET A 61 10.85 -4.27 -3.07
C MET A 61 9.97 -3.31 -2.25
N GLY A 62 8.64 -3.36 -2.44
CA GLY A 62 7.70 -2.62 -1.58
C GLY A 62 7.75 -3.08 -0.13
N VAL A 63 7.75 -4.39 0.13
CA VAL A 63 7.91 -4.93 1.49
C VAL A 63 9.17 -4.38 2.15
N LEU A 64 10.29 -4.38 1.42
CA LEU A 64 11.58 -3.97 1.95
C LEU A 64 11.65 -2.45 2.19
N PHE A 65 11.40 -1.66 1.15
CA PHE A 65 11.65 -0.21 1.19
C PHE A 65 10.47 0.61 1.73
N MET A 66 9.24 0.12 1.61
CA MET A 66 8.07 0.83 2.14
C MET A 66 7.66 0.37 3.53
N GLY A 67 8.16 -0.76 4.03
CA GLY A 67 7.77 -1.28 5.33
C GLY A 67 8.95 -1.58 6.24
N LEU A 68 9.76 -2.57 5.89
CA LEU A 68 10.80 -3.09 6.78
C LEU A 68 11.85 -2.05 7.12
N ILE A 69 12.46 -1.41 6.12
CA ILE A 69 13.54 -0.44 6.35
C ILE A 69 13.04 0.79 7.12
N PRO A 70 11.96 1.50 6.71
CA PRO A 70 11.42 2.60 7.50
C PRO A 70 11.02 2.20 8.91
N GLY A 71 10.41 1.00 9.06
CA GLY A 71 10.01 0.47 10.35
C GLY A 71 11.19 0.23 11.29
N ILE A 72 12.25 -0.44 10.81
CA ILE A 72 13.47 -0.68 11.59
C ILE A 72 14.11 0.64 11.99
N ILE A 73 14.23 1.61 11.07
CA ILE A 73 14.82 2.92 11.36
C ILE A 73 14.04 3.60 12.49
N LEU A 74 12.71 3.74 12.37
CA LEU A 74 11.91 4.41 13.40
C LEU A 74 12.01 3.69 14.76
N LEU A 75 11.87 2.37 14.79
CA LEU A 75 11.93 1.58 16.02
C LEU A 75 13.31 1.61 16.69
N SER A 76 14.39 1.85 15.93
CA SER A 76 15.74 1.93 16.48
C SER A 76 16.07 3.27 17.16
N VAL A 77 15.31 4.34 16.84
CA VAL A 77 15.58 5.70 17.32
C VAL A 77 14.46 6.27 18.20
N SER A 78 13.40 5.49 18.45
CA SER A 78 12.22 5.92 19.19
C SER A 78 11.75 4.84 20.17
N ASP A 79 10.88 5.24 21.12
CA ASP A 79 10.22 4.33 22.05
C ASP A 79 8.93 3.69 21.48
N TYR A 80 8.68 3.85 20.17
CA TYR A 80 7.53 3.20 19.53
C TYR A 80 7.70 1.68 19.53
N THR A 81 6.57 0.99 19.64
CA THR A 81 6.48 -0.46 19.48
C THR A 81 5.62 -0.81 18.28
N LEU A 82 5.74 -2.02 17.74
CA LEU A 82 4.87 -2.48 16.67
C LEU A 82 3.38 -2.36 17.04
N ALA A 83 3.03 -2.69 18.29
CA ALA A 83 1.66 -2.52 18.79
C ALA A 83 1.25 -1.04 18.85
N GLY A 84 2.15 -0.15 19.25
CA GLY A 84 1.94 1.32 19.26
C GLY A 84 1.73 1.88 17.84
N LEU A 85 2.34 1.27 16.83
CA LEU A 85 2.18 1.60 15.42
C LEU A 85 1.00 0.87 14.74
N GLY A 86 0.07 0.31 15.52
CA GLY A 86 -1.17 -0.26 15.02
C GLY A 86 -1.11 -1.75 14.65
N ILE A 87 0.04 -2.44 14.80
CA ILE A 87 0.11 -3.91 14.63
C ILE A 87 -0.40 -4.57 15.92
N ARG A 88 -1.69 -4.46 16.11
CA ARG A 88 -2.46 -5.06 17.23
C ARG A 88 -3.92 -5.22 16.83
N LEU A 89 -4.68 -5.99 17.58
CA LEU A 89 -6.11 -6.17 17.31
C LEU A 89 -6.93 -4.88 17.51
N GLY A 90 -6.55 -4.05 18.50
CA GLY A 90 -7.26 -2.82 18.80
C GLY A 90 -8.75 -3.04 19.04
N ASN A 91 -9.59 -2.11 18.62
CA ASN A 91 -11.05 -2.31 18.60
C ASN A 91 -11.45 -3.16 17.38
N TYR A 92 -11.20 -4.47 17.46
CA TYR A 92 -11.44 -5.40 16.36
C TYR A 92 -12.92 -5.48 15.94
N LYS A 93 -13.88 -5.26 16.86
CA LYS A 93 -15.31 -5.30 16.52
C LYS A 93 -15.67 -4.16 15.58
N GLU A 94 -15.20 -2.97 15.88
CA GLU A 94 -15.38 -1.79 15.03
C GLU A 94 -14.66 -1.99 13.69
N SER A 95 -13.42 -2.48 13.71
CA SER A 95 -12.68 -2.81 12.48
C SER A 95 -13.44 -3.78 11.58
N LEU A 96 -14.03 -4.85 12.14
CA LEU A 96 -14.80 -5.83 11.38
C LEU A 96 -16.05 -5.22 10.74
N ILE A 97 -16.74 -4.31 11.43
CA ILE A 97 -17.91 -3.60 10.86
C ILE A 97 -17.49 -2.78 9.64
N TYR A 98 -16.44 -1.97 9.77
CA TYR A 98 -15.92 -1.18 8.63
C TYR A 98 -15.42 -2.06 7.48
N ILE A 99 -14.70 -3.16 7.79
CA ILE A 99 -14.25 -4.12 6.77
C ILE A 99 -15.44 -4.72 6.01
N ALA A 100 -16.51 -5.11 6.71
CA ALA A 100 -17.68 -5.69 6.08
C ALA A 100 -18.38 -4.68 5.16
N ILE A 101 -18.63 -3.46 5.65
CA ILE A 101 -19.32 -2.41 4.88
C ILE A 101 -18.49 -2.02 3.64
N VAL A 102 -17.22 -1.66 3.86
CA VAL A 102 -16.33 -1.20 2.78
C VAL A 102 -15.98 -2.34 1.84
N GLY A 103 -15.76 -3.55 2.36
CA GLY A 103 -15.45 -4.73 1.54
C GLY A 103 -16.57 -5.08 0.57
N VAL A 104 -17.83 -5.06 1.01
CA VAL A 104 -19.01 -5.28 0.13
C VAL A 104 -19.11 -4.16 -0.90
N PHE A 105 -18.97 -2.90 -0.48
CA PHE A 105 -19.01 -1.76 -1.40
C PHE A 105 -17.92 -1.87 -2.48
N VAL A 106 -16.68 -2.10 -2.08
CA VAL A 106 -15.53 -2.22 -2.98
C VAL A 106 -15.69 -3.42 -3.93
N PHE A 107 -16.17 -4.55 -3.43
CA PHE A 107 -16.42 -5.73 -4.25
C PHE A 107 -17.41 -5.42 -5.39
N ILE A 108 -18.52 -4.74 -5.07
CA ILE A 108 -19.51 -4.34 -6.08
C ILE A 108 -18.93 -3.34 -7.08
N VAL A 109 -18.26 -2.29 -6.59
CA VAL A 109 -17.66 -1.25 -7.45
C VAL A 109 -16.62 -1.86 -8.39
N ASN A 110 -15.71 -2.70 -7.87
CA ASN A 110 -14.66 -3.33 -8.66
C ASN A 110 -15.21 -4.24 -9.77
N TYR A 111 -16.34 -4.93 -9.54
CA TYR A 111 -16.98 -5.72 -10.60
C TYR A 111 -17.33 -4.88 -11.83
N PHE A 112 -17.77 -3.64 -11.62
CA PHE A 112 -18.10 -2.74 -12.74
C PHE A 112 -16.87 -2.01 -13.29
N VAL A 113 -16.00 -1.51 -12.41
CA VAL A 113 -14.79 -0.75 -12.81
C VAL A 113 -13.81 -1.63 -13.59
N SER A 114 -13.67 -2.90 -13.22
CA SER A 114 -12.77 -3.85 -13.89
C SER A 114 -13.10 -4.14 -15.36
N LYS A 115 -14.28 -3.74 -15.84
CA LYS A 115 -14.66 -3.82 -17.27
C LYS A 115 -14.09 -2.67 -18.10
N ASN A 116 -13.67 -1.58 -17.45
CA ASN A 116 -13.21 -0.39 -18.15
C ASN A 116 -11.86 -0.69 -18.86
N PRO A 117 -11.72 -0.33 -20.16
CA PRO A 117 -10.47 -0.55 -20.90
C PRO A 117 -9.23 0.06 -20.23
N PHE A 118 -9.36 1.23 -19.61
CA PHE A 118 -8.25 1.84 -18.87
C PHE A 118 -7.86 0.96 -17.68
N ASN A 119 -8.82 0.45 -16.88
CA ASN A 119 -8.54 -0.47 -15.79
C ASN A 119 -7.87 -1.76 -16.32
N LEU A 120 -8.39 -2.33 -17.40
CA LEU A 120 -7.80 -3.53 -18.02
C LEU A 120 -6.39 -3.28 -18.57
N SER A 121 -6.02 -2.04 -18.90
CA SER A 121 -4.65 -1.69 -19.27
C SER A 121 -3.69 -1.70 -18.08
N MET A 122 -4.17 -1.52 -16.85
CA MET A 122 -3.39 -1.47 -15.62
C MET A 122 -3.42 -2.79 -14.83
N TYR A 123 -4.55 -3.50 -14.88
CA TYR A 123 -4.81 -4.71 -14.09
C TYR A 123 -5.22 -5.90 -14.96
N PRO A 124 -4.92 -7.13 -14.53
CA PRO A 124 -4.06 -7.46 -13.41
C PRO A 124 -2.60 -7.06 -13.69
N GLN A 125 -1.81 -6.79 -12.66
CA GLN A 125 -0.40 -6.42 -12.84
C GLN A 125 0.44 -7.53 -13.47
N MET A 126 0.16 -8.79 -13.13
CA MET A 126 0.77 -9.95 -13.81
C MET A 126 0.10 -10.18 -15.16
N ARG A 127 0.79 -9.82 -16.25
CA ARG A 127 0.29 -9.95 -17.64
C ARG A 127 0.49 -11.37 -18.19
N ILE A 128 -0.16 -12.34 -17.55
CA ILE A 128 -0.10 -13.76 -17.93
C ILE A 128 -1.42 -14.21 -18.53
N LYS A 129 -1.37 -15.13 -19.51
CA LYS A 129 -2.58 -15.62 -20.20
C LYS A 129 -3.36 -16.64 -19.37
N GLU A 130 -2.65 -17.51 -18.67
CA GLU A 130 -3.26 -18.60 -17.90
C GLU A 130 -3.06 -18.43 -16.39
N TRP A 131 -4.14 -18.40 -15.63
CA TRP A 131 -4.18 -18.20 -14.21
C TRP A 131 -4.48 -19.50 -13.48
N SER A 132 -3.42 -20.30 -13.24
CA SER A 132 -3.52 -21.51 -12.41
C SER A 132 -3.65 -21.18 -10.92
N LYS A 133 -4.15 -22.13 -10.12
CA LYS A 133 -4.24 -21.99 -8.66
C LYS A 133 -2.93 -21.56 -8.00
N LYS A 134 -1.79 -22.06 -8.50
CA LYS A 134 -0.46 -21.68 -8.02
C LYS A 134 -0.16 -20.21 -8.30
N ARG A 135 -0.45 -19.72 -9.52
CA ARG A 135 -0.24 -18.32 -9.93
C ARG A 135 -1.15 -17.37 -9.15
N ILE A 136 -2.41 -17.77 -8.92
CA ILE A 136 -3.36 -17.05 -8.06
C ILE A 136 -2.80 -16.93 -6.64
N LEU A 137 -2.32 -18.03 -6.05
CA LEU A 137 -1.74 -18.01 -4.70
C LEU A 137 -0.52 -17.09 -4.60
N ILE A 138 0.42 -17.18 -5.56
CA ILE A 138 1.61 -16.33 -5.60
C ILE A 138 1.21 -14.85 -5.67
N ASN A 139 0.26 -14.50 -6.54
CA ASN A 139 -0.25 -13.14 -6.67
C ASN A 139 -0.92 -12.65 -5.38
N SER A 140 -1.81 -13.47 -4.78
CA SER A 140 -2.48 -13.12 -3.53
C SER A 140 -1.52 -12.91 -2.37
N LEU A 141 -0.54 -13.80 -2.19
CA LEU A 141 0.48 -13.67 -1.15
C LEU A 141 1.38 -12.45 -1.39
N GLY A 142 1.75 -12.20 -2.64
CA GLY A 142 2.50 -11.01 -3.02
C GLY A 142 1.74 -9.72 -2.69
N TRP A 143 0.45 -9.65 -3.02
CA TRP A 143 -0.41 -8.52 -2.66
C TRP A 143 -0.55 -8.37 -1.13
N ALA A 144 -0.79 -9.46 -0.42
CA ALA A 144 -0.94 -9.42 1.03
C ALA A 144 0.32 -8.89 1.73
N ALA A 145 1.49 -9.41 1.37
CA ALA A 145 2.76 -8.96 1.94
C ALA A 145 3.04 -7.48 1.61
N TYR A 146 2.87 -7.09 0.34
CA TYR A 146 3.08 -5.72 -0.11
C TYR A 146 2.13 -4.73 0.57
N LEU A 147 0.83 -5.02 0.57
CA LEU A 147 -0.16 -4.10 1.13
C LEU A 147 -0.09 -4.01 2.65
N PHE A 148 0.27 -5.10 3.34
CA PHE A 148 0.51 -5.03 4.78
C PHE A 148 1.61 -4.01 5.10
N MET A 149 2.73 -4.06 4.39
CA MET A 149 3.84 -3.12 4.60
C MET A 149 3.54 -1.72 4.07
N TYR A 150 2.75 -1.61 3.00
CA TYR A 150 2.27 -0.34 2.48
C TYR A 150 1.41 0.39 3.52
N GLU A 151 0.40 -0.29 4.07
CA GLU A 151 -0.46 0.32 5.09
C GLU A 151 0.29 0.51 6.43
N PHE A 152 1.24 -0.35 6.77
CA PHE A 152 2.12 -0.12 7.91
C PHE A 152 2.94 1.16 7.73
N MET A 153 3.46 1.43 6.54
CA MET A 153 4.20 2.66 6.27
C MET A 153 3.30 3.90 6.39
N TYR A 154 2.12 3.90 5.77
CA TYR A 154 1.26 5.08 5.76
C TYR A 154 0.39 5.21 6.99
N CYS A 155 -0.37 4.18 7.34
CA CYS A 155 -1.31 4.22 8.47
C CYS A 155 -0.64 3.91 9.81
N GLY A 156 0.48 3.18 9.81
CA GLY A 156 1.27 2.91 11.01
C GLY A 156 2.32 3.99 11.27
N LEU A 157 3.39 4.01 10.48
CA LEU A 157 4.52 4.90 10.72
C LEU A 157 4.14 6.37 10.57
N LEU A 158 3.69 6.75 9.37
CA LEU A 158 3.46 8.16 9.05
C LEU A 158 2.29 8.74 9.85
N LEU A 159 1.12 8.11 9.77
CA LEU A 159 -0.09 8.63 10.40
C LEU A 159 0.02 8.67 11.91
N VAL A 160 0.41 7.55 12.57
CA VAL A 160 0.42 7.46 14.04
C VAL A 160 1.46 8.39 14.64
N VAL A 161 2.66 8.47 14.04
CA VAL A 161 3.73 9.34 14.55
C VAL A 161 3.34 10.82 14.37
N CYS A 162 2.81 11.19 13.18
CA CYS A 162 2.34 12.55 12.95
C CYS A 162 1.12 12.91 13.84
N TYR A 163 0.20 11.95 14.08
CA TYR A 163 -0.92 12.15 14.98
C TYR A 163 -0.46 12.45 16.41
N ASN A 164 0.49 11.70 16.93
CA ASN A 164 1.04 11.93 18.26
C ASN A 164 1.81 13.25 18.38
N SER A 165 2.41 13.72 17.27
CA SER A 165 3.23 14.94 17.26
C SER A 165 2.42 16.21 16.96
N PHE A 166 1.43 16.14 16.08
CA PHE A 166 0.76 17.32 15.50
C PHE A 166 -0.76 17.31 15.66
N GLY A 167 -1.34 16.22 16.17
CA GLY A 167 -2.79 16.02 16.23
C GLY A 167 -3.38 15.50 14.92
N PHE A 168 -4.71 15.27 14.92
CA PHE A 168 -5.38 14.50 13.86
C PHE A 168 -5.31 15.16 12.47
N TRP A 169 -5.76 16.41 12.35
CA TRP A 169 -5.89 17.05 11.03
C TRP A 169 -4.57 17.30 10.30
N PRO A 170 -3.50 17.78 10.96
CA PRO A 170 -2.18 17.86 10.31
C PRO A 170 -1.64 16.48 9.90
N ALA A 171 -1.82 15.45 10.75
CA ALA A 171 -1.42 14.09 10.41
C ALA A 171 -2.15 13.53 9.18
N VAL A 172 -3.48 13.76 9.10
CA VAL A 172 -4.29 13.39 7.93
C VAL A 172 -3.81 14.13 6.69
N ALA A 173 -3.55 15.43 6.76
CA ALA A 173 -3.08 16.22 5.63
C ALA A 173 -1.73 15.70 5.10
N ILE A 174 -0.78 15.42 6.00
CA ILE A 174 0.51 14.85 5.65
C ILE A 174 0.32 13.46 5.03
N ASN A 175 -0.46 12.58 5.66
CA ASN A 175 -0.71 11.22 5.18
C ASN A 175 -1.34 11.22 3.78
N LEU A 176 -2.44 11.97 3.59
CA LEU A 176 -3.12 12.05 2.29
C LEU A 176 -2.24 12.60 1.19
N SER A 177 -1.36 13.57 1.48
CA SER A 177 -0.43 14.12 0.50
C SER A 177 0.51 13.04 -0.04
N PHE A 178 1.09 12.23 0.83
CA PHE A 178 1.96 11.13 0.42
C PHE A 178 1.18 9.98 -0.21
N TYR A 179 0.07 9.59 0.40
CA TYR A 179 -0.76 8.48 -0.06
C TYR A 179 -1.31 8.72 -1.46
N SER A 180 -1.82 9.91 -1.75
CA SER A 180 -2.31 10.28 -3.09
C SER A 180 -1.18 10.39 -4.11
N ALA A 181 -0.01 10.92 -3.73
CA ALA A 181 1.14 11.01 -4.61
C ALA A 181 1.57 9.66 -5.19
N THR A 182 1.47 8.58 -4.40
CA THR A 182 1.81 7.22 -4.87
C THR A 182 0.84 6.67 -5.92
N HIS A 183 -0.33 7.28 -6.08
CA HIS A 183 -1.36 6.86 -7.05
C HIS A 183 -1.39 7.70 -8.33
N ILE A 184 -0.56 8.76 -8.42
CA ILE A 184 -0.53 9.63 -9.61
C ILE A 184 -0.26 8.83 -10.89
N ALA A 185 0.67 7.87 -10.84
CA ALA A 185 0.99 7.01 -11.99
C ALA A 185 -0.14 6.05 -12.40
N LYS A 186 -1.15 5.86 -11.55
CA LYS A 186 -2.33 5.03 -11.83
C LYS A 186 -3.50 5.82 -12.43
N GLY A 187 -3.30 7.12 -12.65
CA GLY A 187 -4.25 8.00 -13.30
C GLY A 187 -5.16 8.78 -12.35
N LEU A 188 -5.87 9.75 -12.94
CA LEU A 188 -6.69 10.73 -12.20
C LEU A 188 -7.75 10.09 -11.30
N GLY A 189 -8.44 9.05 -11.80
CA GLY A 189 -9.53 8.41 -11.06
C GLY A 189 -9.04 7.77 -9.76
N GLU A 190 -7.97 6.97 -9.81
CA GLU A 190 -7.37 6.36 -8.61
C GLU A 190 -6.82 7.44 -7.68
N THR A 191 -6.12 8.45 -8.21
CA THR A 191 -5.55 9.53 -7.40
C THR A 191 -6.62 10.30 -6.64
N ILE A 192 -7.72 10.71 -7.30
CA ILE A 192 -8.84 11.39 -6.61
C ILE A 192 -9.52 10.47 -5.60
N GLY A 193 -9.72 9.20 -5.96
CA GLY A 193 -10.32 8.19 -5.09
C GLY A 193 -9.54 7.97 -3.78
N THR A 194 -8.22 8.24 -3.79
CA THR A 194 -7.40 8.13 -2.56
C THR A 194 -7.75 9.14 -1.48
N PHE A 195 -8.32 10.31 -1.81
CA PHE A 195 -8.67 11.30 -0.79
C PHE A 195 -9.79 10.82 0.14
N PRO A 196 -11.00 10.45 -0.35
CA PRO A 196 -12.04 9.95 0.53
C PRO A 196 -11.68 8.60 1.18
N TYR A 197 -11.04 7.70 0.44
CA TYR A 197 -10.63 6.42 0.96
C TYR A 197 -9.52 6.56 2.01
N GLY A 198 -8.47 7.32 1.74
CA GLY A 198 -7.37 7.58 2.68
C GLY A 198 -7.83 8.32 3.94
N LEU A 199 -8.79 9.26 3.83
CA LEU A 199 -9.40 9.89 5.01
C LEU A 199 -10.10 8.85 5.89
N LEU A 200 -10.84 7.92 5.29
CA LEU A 200 -11.47 6.81 6.02
C LEU A 200 -10.45 5.90 6.67
N LEU A 201 -9.36 5.55 5.96
CA LEU A 201 -8.25 4.77 6.52
C LEU A 201 -7.65 5.46 7.75
N CYS A 202 -7.36 6.76 7.66
CA CYS A 202 -6.82 7.54 8.76
C CYS A 202 -7.78 7.53 9.97
N PHE A 203 -9.05 7.81 9.73
CA PHE A 203 -10.07 7.86 10.78
C PHE A 203 -10.19 6.50 11.50
N VAL A 204 -10.38 5.41 10.74
CA VAL A 204 -10.60 4.08 11.35
C VAL A 204 -9.32 3.56 12.02
N THR A 205 -8.13 3.83 11.45
CA THR A 205 -6.87 3.43 12.10
C THR A 205 -6.70 4.10 13.46
N ILE A 206 -6.95 5.40 13.55
CA ILE A 206 -6.81 6.14 14.83
C ILE A 206 -7.91 5.74 15.82
N SER A 207 -9.18 5.63 15.38
CA SER A 207 -10.29 5.29 16.28
C SER A 207 -10.18 3.86 16.84
N THR A 208 -9.73 2.91 16.03
CA THR A 208 -9.61 1.51 16.45
C THR A 208 -8.26 1.17 17.08
N GLY A 209 -7.24 2.00 16.82
CA GLY A 209 -5.86 1.76 17.19
C GLY A 209 -5.25 0.53 16.49
N SER A 210 -5.73 0.19 15.27
CA SER A 210 -5.32 -1.02 14.54
C SER A 210 -5.22 -0.77 13.03
N LEU A 211 -4.24 -1.41 12.39
CA LEU A 211 -4.08 -1.43 10.94
C LEU A 211 -5.02 -2.43 10.24
N ALA A 212 -5.77 -3.24 10.99
CA ALA A 212 -6.55 -4.34 10.43
C ALA A 212 -7.52 -3.88 9.35
N PHE A 213 -8.24 -2.77 9.58
CA PHE A 213 -9.15 -2.21 8.58
C PHE A 213 -8.40 -1.75 7.33
N ALA A 214 -7.34 -0.95 7.49
CA ALA A 214 -6.58 -0.41 6.37
C ALA A 214 -6.02 -1.54 5.49
N PHE A 215 -5.35 -2.51 6.10
CA PHE A 215 -4.77 -3.64 5.40
C PHE A 215 -5.83 -4.52 4.70
N ILE A 216 -6.86 -4.95 5.43
CA ILE A 216 -7.83 -5.92 4.88
C ILE A 216 -8.72 -5.28 3.82
N SER A 217 -9.19 -4.05 4.02
CA SER A 217 -10.01 -3.36 3.01
C SER A 217 -9.23 -3.07 1.73
N HIS A 218 -7.96 -2.69 1.83
CA HIS A 218 -7.10 -2.49 0.67
C HIS A 218 -6.75 -3.81 -0.02
N LEU A 219 -6.55 -4.89 0.74
CA LEU A 219 -6.35 -6.22 0.17
C LEU A 219 -7.57 -6.71 -0.61
N ILE A 220 -8.78 -6.52 -0.07
CA ILE A 220 -10.04 -6.82 -0.78
C ILE A 220 -10.09 -6.00 -2.07
N LEU A 221 -9.81 -4.69 -2.01
CA LEU A 221 -9.81 -3.81 -3.18
C LEU A 221 -8.84 -4.31 -4.26
N ALA A 222 -7.60 -4.61 -3.90
CA ALA A 222 -6.58 -5.03 -4.85
C ALA A 222 -6.89 -6.40 -5.47
N LEU A 223 -7.26 -7.39 -4.66
CA LEU A 223 -7.53 -8.75 -5.15
C LEU A 223 -8.79 -8.83 -5.98
N THR A 224 -9.87 -8.15 -5.57
CA THR A 224 -11.11 -8.15 -6.36
C THR A 224 -10.92 -7.43 -7.69
N ASN A 225 -10.18 -6.31 -7.72
CA ASN A 225 -9.87 -5.64 -8.98
C ASN A 225 -9.01 -6.53 -9.91
N ASP A 226 -7.93 -7.13 -9.39
CA ASP A 226 -7.08 -8.04 -10.18
C ASP A 226 -7.90 -9.19 -10.76
N TYR A 227 -8.67 -9.90 -9.93
CA TYR A 227 -9.38 -11.10 -10.39
C TYR A 227 -10.59 -10.83 -11.26
N PHE A 228 -11.30 -9.74 -11.03
CA PHE A 228 -12.34 -9.32 -11.98
C PHE A 228 -11.73 -8.85 -13.30
N SER A 229 -10.55 -8.22 -13.27
CA SER A 229 -9.85 -7.85 -14.50
C SER A 229 -9.41 -9.09 -15.31
N VAL A 230 -8.96 -10.17 -14.65
CA VAL A 230 -8.73 -11.46 -15.35
C VAL A 230 -10.00 -11.99 -15.97
N HIS A 231 -11.12 -11.95 -15.24
CA HIS A 231 -12.43 -12.44 -15.72
C HIS A 231 -12.95 -11.65 -16.94
N HIS A 232 -12.73 -10.34 -16.97
CA HIS A 232 -13.21 -9.46 -18.04
C HIS A 232 -12.21 -9.30 -19.21
N ASN A 233 -10.96 -9.78 -19.06
CA ASN A 233 -9.96 -9.69 -20.12
C ASN A 233 -10.07 -10.90 -21.05
N PRO A 234 -10.38 -10.70 -22.37
CA PRO A 234 -10.57 -11.81 -23.30
C PRO A 234 -9.29 -12.61 -23.58
N GLU A 235 -8.12 -12.06 -23.27
CA GLU A 235 -6.81 -12.73 -23.47
C GLU A 235 -6.36 -13.58 -22.27
N MET A 236 -7.13 -13.55 -21.17
CA MET A 236 -6.77 -14.20 -19.91
C MET A 236 -7.84 -15.23 -19.51
N LYS A 237 -7.43 -16.32 -18.91
CA LYS A 237 -8.34 -17.37 -18.43
C LYS A 237 -7.86 -18.04 -17.15
N TYR A 238 -8.78 -18.46 -16.32
CA TYR A 238 -8.51 -19.37 -15.21
C TYR A 238 -8.38 -20.81 -15.71
N VAL A 239 -7.39 -21.57 -15.16
CA VAL A 239 -7.07 -22.96 -15.50
C VAL A 239 -6.86 -23.80 -14.24
#